data_423e310732612215e242992f9a5add9c
#
_entry.id   423e310732612215e242992f9a5add9c
#
_cell.length_a   1.000
_cell.length_b   1.000
_cell.length_c   1.000
_cell.angle_alpha   90.00
_cell.angle_beta   90.00
_cell.angle_gamma   90.00
#
_symmetry.space_group_name_H-M   'P 1'
#
loop_
_entity.id
_entity.type
_entity.pdbx_description
1 polymer ?
#
loop_
_entity_poly.entity_id
_entity_poly.type
_entity_poly.pdbx_seq_one_letter_code
_entity_poly.pdbx_strand_id
1 'polypeptide(L)'
;MEQTSLTLSKCFVRDLVDGQELDAVFVVRAHSRRQKRNGEPFLKLQLGDVTGSVEAVVWDAVEELAPVCCTGAVVRVLGRFAVDERYGGGITVRAARAAVDGEYELADLTDGPHVPYEQMVADLGELVATIQRPHLRDLLRRLIHSSTDSGRGWHQAPAAKYYHQAYRHGLLEHSLTVERAGVTRLTATGRIKGRAIERDRGPTTDAISFVRDAGFE
;
A
#
# COMPACT_ATOMS: atom_id res chain seq x y z
N MET A 1 -10.91 -35.70 22.76
CA MET A 1 -10.84 -34.28 23.06
C MET A 1 -10.67 -33.58 21.71
N GLU A 2 -11.76 -33.08 21.18
CA GLU A 2 -11.79 -32.37 19.91
C GLU A 2 -11.21 -30.98 20.15
N GLN A 3 -10.04 -30.71 19.56
CA GLN A 3 -9.50 -29.35 19.48
C GLN A 3 -10.37 -28.62 18.46
N THR A 4 -11.33 -27.84 18.94
CA THR A 4 -12.04 -26.85 18.14
C THR A 4 -11.02 -25.80 17.73
N SER A 5 -10.49 -25.94 16.51
CA SER A 5 -9.73 -24.89 15.84
C SER A 5 -10.69 -23.72 15.66
N LEU A 6 -10.60 -22.73 16.54
CA LEU A 6 -11.21 -21.43 16.33
C LEU A 6 -10.50 -20.81 15.12
N THR A 7 -11.11 -20.98 13.96
CA THR A 7 -10.71 -20.23 12.75
C THR A 7 -10.98 -18.76 13.05
N LEU A 8 -9.96 -18.05 13.52
CA LEU A 8 -10.02 -16.61 13.70
C LEU A 8 -10.35 -16.02 12.32
N SER A 9 -11.53 -15.42 12.20
CA SER A 9 -11.93 -14.71 11.00
C SER A 9 -10.91 -13.60 10.78
N LYS A 10 -10.15 -13.67 9.67
CA LYS A 10 -9.21 -12.62 9.27
C LYS A 10 -10.01 -11.34 9.08
N CYS A 11 -9.59 -10.26 9.73
CA CYS A 11 -10.20 -8.94 9.62
C CYS A 11 -9.17 -7.99 9.01
N PHE A 12 -9.44 -7.51 7.81
CA PHE A 12 -8.57 -6.59 7.08
C PHE A 12 -9.02 -5.14 7.22
N VAL A 13 -8.08 -4.21 7.03
CA VAL A 13 -8.35 -2.76 7.14
C VAL A 13 -9.49 -2.32 6.21
N ARG A 14 -9.54 -2.84 4.98
CA ARG A 14 -10.60 -2.49 4.01
C ARG A 14 -12.00 -2.95 4.41
N ASP A 15 -12.09 -3.97 5.27
CA ASP A 15 -13.35 -4.63 5.66
C ASP A 15 -13.89 -4.05 6.99
N LEU A 16 -13.22 -3.05 7.57
CA LEU A 16 -13.62 -2.42 8.83
C LEU A 16 -14.91 -1.62 8.66
N VAL A 17 -15.87 -1.87 9.53
CA VAL A 17 -17.18 -1.24 9.54
C VAL A 17 -17.34 -0.38 10.79
N ASP A 18 -18.00 0.78 10.65
CA ASP A 18 -18.26 1.69 11.77
C ASP A 18 -18.92 0.99 12.96
N GLY A 19 -18.39 1.24 14.14
CA GLY A 19 -18.83 0.64 15.40
C GLY A 19 -18.34 -0.78 15.66
N GLN A 20 -17.53 -1.38 14.75
CA GLN A 20 -17.05 -2.75 14.86
C GLN A 20 -16.07 -2.92 16.02
N GLU A 21 -16.34 -3.93 16.87
CA GLU A 21 -15.35 -4.49 17.81
C GLU A 21 -14.39 -5.39 17.04
N LEU A 22 -13.09 -5.26 17.28
CA LEU A 22 -12.07 -6.01 16.57
C LEU A 22 -11.10 -6.71 17.51
N ASP A 23 -10.66 -7.88 17.07
CA ASP A 23 -9.54 -8.64 17.58
C ASP A 23 -8.77 -9.14 16.34
N ALA A 24 -7.75 -8.38 15.93
CA ALA A 24 -7.07 -8.59 14.66
C ALA A 24 -5.57 -8.31 14.76
N VAL A 25 -4.82 -8.86 13.81
CA VAL A 25 -3.37 -8.69 13.73
C VAL A 25 -3.03 -7.66 12.65
N PHE A 26 -2.14 -6.73 13.00
CA PHE A 26 -1.66 -5.67 12.12
C PHE A 26 -0.15 -5.49 12.25
N VAL A 27 0.47 -4.92 11.23
CA VAL A 27 1.82 -4.37 11.36
C VAL A 27 1.75 -2.91 11.79
N VAL A 28 2.61 -2.50 12.71
CA VAL A 28 2.77 -1.09 13.10
C VAL A 28 3.64 -0.40 12.06
N ARG A 29 3.07 0.41 11.19
CA ARG A 29 3.80 1.17 10.15
C ARG A 29 4.47 2.41 10.70
N ALA A 30 3.82 3.06 11.65
CA ALA A 30 4.37 4.20 12.37
C ALA A 30 3.76 4.30 13.75
N HIS A 31 4.52 4.86 14.69
CA HIS A 31 4.02 5.23 16.01
C HIS A 31 4.54 6.60 16.40
N SER A 32 3.77 7.31 17.20
CA SER A 32 4.18 8.56 17.82
C SER A 32 3.53 8.76 19.17
N ARG A 33 4.34 9.15 20.15
CA ARG A 33 3.85 9.53 21.48
C ARG A 33 3.46 11.01 21.45
N ARG A 34 2.27 11.32 21.92
CA ARG A 34 1.71 12.66 21.96
C ARG A 34 1.14 12.95 23.35
N GLN A 35 0.78 14.19 23.58
CA GLN A 35 0.15 14.63 24.84
C GLN A 35 -1.27 15.13 24.55
N LYS A 36 -2.20 14.76 25.42
CA LYS A 36 -3.54 15.33 25.49
C LYS A 36 -3.47 16.78 26.01
N ARG A 37 -4.56 17.51 25.92
CA ARG A 37 -4.63 18.90 26.48
C ARG A 37 -4.40 18.97 27.99
N ASN A 38 -4.70 17.90 28.73
CA ASN A 38 -4.45 17.77 30.15
C ASN A 38 -3.03 17.33 30.52
N GLY A 39 -2.14 17.16 29.52
CA GLY A 39 -0.74 16.74 29.71
C GLY A 39 -0.54 15.24 29.75
N GLU A 40 -1.57 14.41 29.79
CA GLU A 40 -1.44 12.95 29.77
C GLU A 40 -0.93 12.45 28.42
N PRO A 41 -0.03 11.44 28.40
CA PRO A 41 0.43 10.86 27.16
C PRO A 41 -0.63 10.00 26.49
N PHE A 42 -0.56 9.90 25.16
CA PHE A 42 -1.26 8.91 24.36
C PHE A 42 -0.39 8.45 23.19
N LEU A 43 -0.65 7.26 22.65
CA LEU A 43 0.02 6.81 21.45
C LEU A 43 -0.90 6.97 20.25
N LYS A 44 -0.35 7.53 19.19
CA LYS A 44 -0.92 7.51 17.85
C LYS A 44 -0.16 6.51 17.01
N LEU A 45 -0.87 5.53 16.48
CA LEU A 45 -0.32 4.44 15.67
C LEU A 45 -0.87 4.53 14.24
N GLN A 46 -0.10 4.07 13.31
CA GLN A 46 -0.54 3.71 11.97
C GLN A 46 -0.45 2.19 11.87
N LEU A 47 -1.59 1.53 11.95
CA LEU A 47 -1.69 0.08 11.78
C LEU A 47 -1.95 -0.25 10.32
N GLY A 48 -1.45 -1.39 9.86
CA GLY A 48 -1.61 -1.77 8.47
C GLY A 48 -1.64 -3.26 8.24
N ASP A 49 -2.20 -3.63 7.10
CA ASP A 49 -2.17 -4.95 6.50
C ASP A 49 -1.97 -4.82 4.98
N VAL A 50 -2.05 -5.92 4.23
CA VAL A 50 -1.92 -5.94 2.77
C VAL A 50 -2.98 -5.07 2.06
N THR A 51 -4.11 -4.79 2.70
CA THR A 51 -5.24 -4.07 2.10
C THR A 51 -5.22 -2.57 2.32
N GLY A 52 -4.44 -2.09 3.29
CA GLY A 52 -4.34 -0.69 3.58
C GLY A 52 -3.76 -0.36 4.94
N SER A 53 -4.01 0.85 5.41
CA SER A 53 -3.64 1.30 6.75
C SER A 53 -4.73 2.15 7.37
N VAL A 54 -4.79 2.09 8.70
CA VAL A 54 -5.76 2.77 9.52
C VAL A 54 -5.06 3.44 10.70
N GLU A 55 -5.54 4.62 11.07
CA GLU A 55 -5.10 5.31 12.25
C GLU A 55 -5.62 4.61 13.50
N ALA A 56 -4.78 4.49 14.53
CA ALA A 56 -5.20 3.92 15.80
C ALA A 56 -4.67 4.75 16.97
N VAL A 57 -5.43 4.80 18.04
CA VAL A 57 -5.08 5.58 19.22
C VAL A 57 -5.17 4.71 20.47
N VAL A 58 -4.11 4.78 21.27
CA VAL A 58 -4.04 4.18 22.62
C VAL A 58 -4.15 5.30 23.64
N TRP A 59 -5.27 5.36 24.35
CA TRP A 59 -5.53 6.40 25.34
C TRP A 59 -5.00 6.04 26.71
N ASP A 60 -4.94 4.76 27.04
CA ASP A 60 -4.59 4.24 28.37
C ASP A 60 -3.45 3.22 28.26
N ALA A 61 -2.77 2.92 29.36
CA ALA A 61 -1.66 1.96 29.42
C ALA A 61 -0.51 2.26 28.41
N VAL A 62 -0.26 3.54 28.15
CA VAL A 62 0.71 4.01 27.15
C VAL A 62 2.11 3.47 27.40
N GLU A 63 2.56 3.46 28.67
CA GLU A 63 3.91 3.00 29.04
C GLU A 63 4.09 1.50 28.82
N GLU A 64 3.02 0.71 28.98
CA GLU A 64 3.04 -0.73 28.78
C GLU A 64 2.99 -1.09 27.29
N LEU A 65 2.20 -0.32 26.51
CA LEU A 65 1.95 -0.62 25.10
C LEU A 65 3.00 0.00 24.15
N ALA A 66 3.67 1.08 24.55
CA ALA A 66 4.67 1.74 23.72
C ALA A 66 5.83 0.79 23.28
N PRO A 67 6.39 -0.04 24.16
CA PRO A 67 7.43 -0.99 23.76
C PRO A 67 6.96 -2.07 22.78
N VAL A 68 5.69 -2.46 22.88
CA VAL A 68 5.08 -3.48 22.01
C VAL A 68 4.74 -2.91 20.64
N CYS A 69 4.28 -1.66 20.60
CA CYS A 69 3.79 -1.00 19.40
C CYS A 69 4.89 -0.21 18.65
N CYS A 70 6.11 -0.77 18.57
CA CYS A 70 7.19 -0.16 17.80
C CYS A 70 6.96 -0.31 16.29
N THR A 71 7.49 0.63 15.51
CA THR A 71 7.43 0.55 14.04
C THR A 71 8.06 -0.75 13.54
N GLY A 72 7.34 -1.48 12.71
CA GLY A 72 7.72 -2.80 12.18
C GLY A 72 7.25 -3.98 13.05
N ALA A 73 6.75 -3.74 14.26
CA ALA A 73 6.20 -4.81 15.09
C ALA A 73 4.89 -5.35 14.52
N VAL A 74 4.69 -6.66 14.62
CA VAL A 74 3.42 -7.32 14.35
C VAL A 74 2.68 -7.47 15.66
N VAL A 75 1.50 -6.86 15.75
CA VAL A 75 0.72 -6.77 16.99
C VAL A 75 -0.69 -7.29 16.79
N ARG A 76 -1.19 -8.03 17.79
CA ARG A 76 -2.60 -8.35 17.91
C ARG A 76 -3.27 -7.27 18.72
N VAL A 77 -4.29 -6.66 18.16
CA VAL A 77 -4.99 -5.49 18.69
C VAL A 77 -6.42 -5.85 19.01
N LEU A 78 -6.83 -5.56 20.25
CA LEU A 78 -8.21 -5.54 20.69
C LEU A 78 -8.67 -4.09 20.77
N GLY A 79 -9.77 -3.78 20.11
CA GLY A 79 -10.24 -2.41 20.08
C GLY A 79 -11.58 -2.26 19.38
N ARG A 80 -11.91 -1.02 19.06
CA ARG A 80 -13.12 -0.66 18.33
C ARG A 80 -12.77 0.27 17.18
N PHE A 81 -13.24 -0.05 16.01
CA PHE A 81 -13.19 0.86 14.87
C PHE A 81 -14.43 1.77 14.90
N ALA A 82 -14.22 3.04 14.65
CA ALA A 82 -15.30 4.00 14.51
C ALA A 82 -14.93 5.03 13.44
N VAL A 83 -15.96 5.56 12.77
CA VAL A 83 -15.82 6.60 11.76
C VAL A 83 -16.28 7.93 12.37
N ASP A 84 -15.35 8.88 12.46
CA ASP A 84 -15.62 10.25 12.88
C ASP A 84 -15.81 11.12 11.63
N GLU A 85 -16.84 11.97 11.61
CA GLU A 85 -17.14 12.84 10.47
C GLU A 85 -16.00 13.81 10.12
N ARG A 86 -15.19 14.19 11.10
CA ARG A 86 -14.11 15.15 10.94
C ARG A 86 -12.75 14.52 10.71
N TYR A 87 -12.50 13.38 11.36
CA TYR A 87 -11.16 12.74 11.40
C TYR A 87 -11.09 11.45 10.61
N GLY A 88 -12.22 10.95 10.07
CA GLY A 88 -12.28 9.70 9.34
C GLY A 88 -12.30 8.48 10.23
N GLY A 89 -12.04 7.31 9.63
CA GLY A 89 -12.04 6.03 10.33
C GLY A 89 -10.79 5.85 11.19
N GLY A 90 -10.99 5.38 12.43
CA GLY A 90 -9.91 5.12 13.38
C GLY A 90 -10.22 4.01 14.36
N ILE A 91 -9.17 3.37 14.89
CA ILE A 91 -9.26 2.33 15.90
C ILE A 91 -8.93 2.92 17.27
N THR A 92 -9.84 2.80 18.23
CA THR A 92 -9.52 2.98 19.65
C THR A 92 -9.02 1.67 20.20
N VAL A 93 -7.72 1.59 20.51
CA VAL A 93 -7.07 0.40 21.04
C VAL A 93 -7.33 0.29 22.54
N ARG A 94 -7.83 -0.86 22.99
CA ARG A 94 -8.01 -1.19 24.42
C ARG A 94 -6.88 -2.05 24.94
N ALA A 95 -6.38 -2.97 24.13
CA ALA A 95 -5.23 -3.79 24.43
C ALA A 95 -4.45 -4.13 23.16
N ALA A 96 -3.15 -4.31 23.32
CA ALA A 96 -2.30 -4.83 22.25
C ALA A 96 -1.20 -5.70 22.85
N ARG A 97 -0.77 -6.70 22.09
CA ARG A 97 0.38 -7.55 22.41
C ARG A 97 1.12 -7.92 21.14
N ALA A 98 2.36 -8.37 21.26
CA ALA A 98 3.04 -8.97 20.13
C ALA A 98 2.23 -10.17 19.62
N ALA A 99 2.06 -10.26 18.32
CA ALA A 99 1.44 -11.44 17.70
C ALA A 99 2.44 -12.61 17.73
N VAL A 100 1.91 -13.82 17.86
CA VAL A 100 2.71 -15.05 17.86
C VAL A 100 2.55 -15.78 16.54
N ASP A 101 3.51 -16.66 16.24
CA ASP A 101 3.46 -17.49 15.04
C ASP A 101 2.16 -18.30 14.98
N GLY A 102 1.54 -18.32 13.79
CA GLY A 102 0.25 -18.97 13.56
C GLY A 102 -0.98 -18.08 13.77
N GLU A 103 -0.83 -16.87 14.30
CA GLU A 103 -1.93 -15.89 14.37
C GLU A 103 -2.08 -15.07 13.10
N TYR A 104 -1.08 -15.08 12.22
CA TYR A 104 -1.07 -14.30 10.98
C TYR A 104 -0.25 -15.01 9.89
N GLU A 105 -0.55 -14.66 8.65
CA GLU A 105 0.30 -14.94 7.50
C GLU A 105 1.09 -13.67 7.16
N LEU A 106 2.39 -13.79 6.94
CA LEU A 106 3.23 -12.62 6.62
C LEU A 106 2.76 -11.90 5.35
N ALA A 107 2.20 -12.64 4.39
CA ALA A 107 1.62 -12.11 3.17
C ALA A 107 0.40 -11.19 3.42
N ASP A 108 -0.30 -11.36 4.54
CA ASP A 108 -1.46 -10.53 4.90
C ASP A 108 -1.04 -9.18 5.52
N LEU A 109 0.19 -9.07 5.98
CA LEU A 109 0.70 -7.90 6.70
C LEU A 109 1.67 -7.04 5.90
N THR A 110 2.31 -7.64 4.90
CA THR A 110 3.26 -6.91 4.04
C THR A 110 2.52 -6.11 2.99
N ASP A 111 2.88 -4.85 2.84
CA ASP A 111 2.43 -4.06 1.70
C ASP A 111 2.83 -4.76 0.42
N GLY A 112 1.86 -4.91 -0.46
CA GLY A 112 2.06 -5.54 -1.75
C GLY A 112 1.03 -5.06 -2.77
N PRO A 113 1.24 -5.39 -4.05
CA PRO A 113 0.30 -5.04 -5.09
C PRO A 113 -1.04 -5.75 -4.87
N HIS A 114 -2.12 -5.06 -5.21
CA HIS A 114 -3.49 -5.57 -5.14
C HIS A 114 -3.78 -6.63 -6.21
N VAL A 115 -2.93 -6.68 -7.23
CA VAL A 115 -3.01 -7.61 -8.37
C VAL A 115 -1.78 -8.51 -8.34
N PRO A 116 -1.91 -9.82 -8.60
CA PRO A 116 -0.77 -10.73 -8.69
C PRO A 116 0.27 -10.23 -9.71
N TYR A 117 1.55 -10.43 -9.40
CA TYR A 117 2.65 -9.97 -10.24
C TYR A 117 2.54 -10.46 -11.69
N GLU A 118 2.18 -11.74 -11.88
CA GLU A 118 2.02 -12.37 -13.18
C GLU A 118 0.93 -11.68 -14.02
N GLN A 119 -0.16 -11.29 -13.38
CA GLN A 119 -1.25 -10.55 -14.03
C GLN A 119 -0.79 -9.15 -14.43
N MET A 120 -0.06 -8.45 -13.55
CA MET A 120 0.49 -7.13 -13.87
C MET A 120 1.47 -7.18 -15.04
N VAL A 121 2.28 -8.24 -15.14
CA VAL A 121 3.20 -8.43 -16.27
C VAL A 121 2.43 -8.69 -17.57
N ALA A 122 1.37 -9.47 -17.52
CA ALA A 122 0.49 -9.68 -18.67
C ALA A 122 -0.17 -8.38 -19.13
N ASP A 123 -0.78 -7.63 -18.21
CA ASP A 123 -1.40 -6.33 -18.47
C ASP A 123 -0.41 -5.33 -19.08
N LEU A 124 0.83 -5.30 -18.57
CA LEU A 124 1.90 -4.48 -19.14
C LEU A 124 2.23 -4.90 -20.58
N GLY A 125 2.27 -6.20 -20.86
CA GLY A 125 2.50 -6.74 -22.19
C GLY A 125 1.41 -6.31 -23.18
N GLU A 126 0.15 -6.37 -22.76
CA GLU A 126 -1.00 -5.90 -23.53
C GLU A 126 -0.91 -4.38 -23.79
N LEU A 127 -0.60 -3.60 -22.75
CA LEU A 127 -0.43 -2.16 -22.88
C LEU A 127 0.66 -1.81 -23.88
N VAL A 128 1.84 -2.44 -23.81
CA VAL A 128 2.94 -2.20 -24.74
C VAL A 128 2.56 -2.62 -26.16
N ALA A 129 1.72 -3.64 -26.32
CA ALA A 129 1.26 -4.08 -27.64
C ALA A 129 0.36 -3.03 -28.33
N THR A 130 -0.32 -2.16 -27.57
CA THR A 130 -1.15 -1.07 -28.13
C THR A 130 -0.35 0.04 -28.81
N ILE A 131 0.96 0.11 -28.56
CA ILE A 131 1.82 1.16 -29.12
C ILE A 131 1.96 0.96 -30.64
N GLN A 132 1.49 1.92 -31.40
CA GLN A 132 1.43 1.86 -32.86
C GLN A 132 2.80 1.99 -33.53
N ARG A 133 3.75 2.71 -32.92
CA ARG A 133 5.10 2.93 -33.47
C ARG A 133 6.01 1.75 -33.12
N PRO A 134 6.47 0.94 -34.11
CA PRO A 134 7.23 -0.27 -33.82
C PRO A 134 8.52 -0.01 -33.04
N HIS A 135 9.29 1.03 -33.40
CA HIS A 135 10.56 1.38 -32.74
C HIS A 135 10.37 1.78 -31.27
N LEU A 136 9.28 2.47 -30.91
CA LEU A 136 8.98 2.82 -29.51
C LEU A 136 8.53 1.57 -28.73
N ARG A 137 7.73 0.73 -29.34
CA ARG A 137 7.31 -0.54 -28.73
C ARG A 137 8.51 -1.44 -28.45
N ASP A 138 9.44 -1.56 -29.42
CA ASP A 138 10.64 -2.39 -29.27
C ASP A 138 11.61 -1.81 -28.24
N LEU A 139 11.76 -0.49 -28.19
CA LEU A 139 12.55 0.19 -27.16
C LEU A 139 11.99 -0.08 -25.77
N LEU A 140 10.68 0.12 -25.56
CA LEU A 140 10.03 -0.15 -24.29
C LEU A 140 10.19 -1.62 -23.88
N ARG A 141 9.94 -2.57 -24.80
CA ARG A 141 10.14 -3.99 -24.52
C ARG A 141 11.54 -4.28 -24.00
N ARG A 142 12.58 -3.68 -24.60
CA ARG A 142 13.96 -3.87 -24.15
C ARG A 142 14.22 -3.26 -22.77
N LEU A 143 13.68 -2.08 -22.48
CA LEU A 143 13.90 -1.38 -21.21
C LEU A 143 13.21 -2.07 -20.03
N ILE A 144 11.96 -2.54 -20.24
CA ILE A 144 11.14 -3.11 -19.16
C ILE A 144 11.14 -4.64 -19.14
N HIS A 145 11.94 -5.30 -19.96
CA HIS A 145 11.99 -6.76 -19.99
C HIS A 145 12.63 -7.30 -18.71
N SER A 146 11.95 -8.20 -18.02
CA SER A 146 12.37 -8.73 -16.71
C SER A 146 13.72 -9.49 -16.73
N SER A 147 14.23 -9.85 -17.90
CA SER A 147 15.55 -10.49 -18.04
C SER A 147 16.72 -9.50 -18.05
N THR A 148 16.47 -8.21 -18.28
CA THR A 148 17.51 -7.17 -18.23
C THR A 148 17.65 -6.62 -16.81
N ASP A 149 18.82 -6.08 -16.47
CA ASP A 149 19.06 -5.49 -15.14
C ASP A 149 18.15 -4.29 -14.88
N SER A 150 18.00 -3.42 -15.87
CA SER A 150 17.08 -2.27 -15.80
C SER A 150 15.63 -2.71 -15.65
N GLY A 151 15.21 -3.71 -16.41
CA GLY A 151 13.85 -4.25 -16.33
C GLY A 151 13.58 -4.91 -14.97
N ARG A 152 14.52 -5.71 -14.45
CA ARG A 152 14.39 -6.30 -13.11
C ARG A 152 14.27 -5.21 -12.03
N GLY A 153 15.12 -4.19 -12.10
CA GLY A 153 15.06 -3.05 -11.19
C GLY A 153 13.69 -2.36 -11.25
N TRP A 154 13.22 -2.05 -12.45
CA TRP A 154 11.93 -1.41 -12.66
C TRP A 154 10.74 -2.25 -12.15
N HIS A 155 10.74 -3.57 -12.41
CA HIS A 155 9.69 -4.48 -11.93
C HIS A 155 9.65 -4.60 -10.41
N GLN A 156 10.79 -4.46 -9.72
CA GLN A 156 10.88 -4.63 -8.27
C GLN A 156 10.79 -3.34 -7.49
N ALA A 157 10.94 -2.19 -8.17
CA ALA A 157 10.96 -0.88 -7.53
C ALA A 157 9.64 -0.53 -6.84
N PRO A 158 9.67 0.15 -5.70
CA PRO A 158 8.53 0.84 -5.14
C PRO A 158 8.19 2.09 -5.97
N ALA A 159 6.92 2.50 -5.98
CA ALA A 159 6.51 3.73 -6.66
C ALA A 159 6.88 4.99 -5.87
N ALA A 160 7.05 4.88 -4.56
CA ALA A 160 7.38 5.99 -3.69
C ALA A 160 8.26 5.52 -2.53
N LYS A 161 8.97 6.46 -1.91
CA LYS A 161 9.74 6.19 -0.68
C LYS A 161 8.83 5.98 0.53
N TYR A 162 7.73 6.72 0.57
CA TYR A 162 6.71 6.70 1.61
C TYR A 162 5.34 6.82 0.96
N TYR A 163 4.27 6.54 1.68
CA TYR A 163 2.87 6.62 1.23
C TYR A 163 2.45 5.50 0.27
N HIS A 164 1.57 5.80 -0.69
CA HIS A 164 0.95 4.82 -1.57
C HIS A 164 1.99 4.08 -2.45
N GLN A 165 1.79 2.77 -2.57
CA GLN A 165 2.60 1.88 -3.42
C GLN A 165 4.11 1.88 -3.11
N ALA A 166 4.48 2.16 -1.84
CA ALA A 166 5.86 2.13 -1.33
C ALA A 166 6.32 0.69 -1.00
N TYR A 167 6.00 -0.27 -1.85
CA TYR A 167 6.28 -1.70 -1.69
C TYR A 167 6.86 -2.28 -2.98
N ARG A 168 7.39 -3.50 -2.87
CA ARG A 168 7.92 -4.24 -4.02
C ARG A 168 6.86 -4.38 -5.10
N HIS A 169 7.23 -4.11 -6.35
CA HIS A 169 6.35 -4.03 -7.52
C HIS A 169 5.41 -2.81 -7.55
N GLY A 170 5.53 -1.89 -6.60
CA GLY A 170 4.67 -0.71 -6.52
C GLY A 170 4.76 0.19 -7.74
N LEU A 171 5.96 0.34 -8.34
CA LEU A 171 6.15 1.13 -9.56
C LEU A 171 5.42 0.52 -10.77
N LEU A 172 5.44 -0.80 -10.90
CA LEU A 172 4.69 -1.52 -11.94
C LEU A 172 3.19 -1.31 -11.78
N GLU A 173 2.65 -1.55 -10.58
CA GLU A 173 1.23 -1.37 -10.29
C GLU A 173 0.80 0.09 -10.48
N HIS A 174 1.61 1.05 -10.01
CA HIS A 174 1.34 2.48 -10.19
C HIS A 174 1.24 2.85 -11.67
N SER A 175 2.19 2.39 -12.49
CA SER A 175 2.22 2.68 -13.92
C SER A 175 0.97 2.18 -14.63
N LEU A 176 0.52 0.97 -14.32
CA LEU A 176 -0.71 0.38 -14.87
C LEU A 176 -1.96 1.14 -14.39
N THR A 177 -2.00 1.56 -13.12
CA THR A 177 -3.12 2.30 -12.55
C THR A 177 -3.27 3.68 -13.18
N VAL A 178 -2.17 4.40 -13.35
CA VAL A 178 -2.15 5.74 -13.98
C VAL A 178 -2.57 5.67 -15.44
N GLU A 179 -2.12 4.65 -16.16
CA GLU A 179 -2.51 4.44 -17.55
C GLU A 179 -4.02 4.18 -17.66
N ARG A 180 -4.56 3.25 -16.88
CA ARG A 180 -6.00 2.93 -16.85
C ARG A 180 -6.84 4.16 -16.52
N ALA A 181 -6.43 4.95 -15.52
CA ALA A 181 -7.10 6.19 -15.17
C ALA A 181 -7.00 7.24 -16.30
N GLY A 182 -5.87 7.33 -16.97
CA GLY A 182 -5.65 8.18 -18.13
C GLY A 182 -6.56 7.84 -19.30
N VAL A 183 -6.67 6.56 -19.66
CA VAL A 183 -7.58 6.06 -20.71
C VAL A 183 -9.03 6.31 -20.36
N THR A 184 -9.45 6.03 -19.14
CA THR A 184 -10.84 6.26 -18.68
C THR A 184 -11.21 7.73 -18.77
N ARG A 185 -10.32 8.63 -18.37
CA ARG A 185 -10.54 10.09 -18.41
C ARG A 185 -10.63 10.60 -19.86
N LEU A 186 -9.82 10.07 -20.75
CA LEU A 186 -9.82 10.44 -22.16
C LEU A 186 -11.06 9.93 -22.87
N THR A 187 -11.53 8.71 -22.59
CA THR A 187 -12.78 8.16 -23.15
C THR A 187 -14.00 8.92 -22.65
N ALA A 188 -14.06 9.24 -21.35
CA ALA A 188 -15.17 10.02 -20.77
C ALA A 188 -15.29 11.43 -21.35
N THR A 189 -14.19 12.04 -21.78
CA THR A 189 -14.18 13.38 -22.38
C THR A 189 -14.30 13.38 -23.91
N GLY A 190 -14.49 12.21 -24.54
CA GLY A 190 -14.65 12.10 -26.01
C GLY A 190 -13.40 12.48 -26.82
N ARG A 191 -12.25 12.60 -26.18
CA ARG A 191 -11.01 13.11 -26.78
C ARG A 191 -10.02 12.05 -27.25
N ILE A 192 -10.41 10.80 -27.35
CA ILE A 192 -9.56 9.80 -27.99
C ILE A 192 -9.93 9.61 -29.45
N LYS A 193 -9.38 10.44 -30.30
CA LYS A 193 -8.95 10.01 -31.64
C LYS A 193 -7.43 9.99 -31.61
N GLY A 194 -6.82 8.85 -31.84
CA GLY A 194 -5.41 8.44 -31.76
C GLY A 194 -4.25 9.38 -32.10
N ARG A 195 -4.44 10.69 -32.05
CA ARG A 195 -3.42 11.71 -32.30
C ARG A 195 -3.10 12.61 -31.11
N ALA A 196 -3.87 12.55 -30.02
CA ALA A 196 -3.70 13.50 -28.92
C ALA A 196 -2.61 13.12 -27.93
N ILE A 197 -2.21 11.85 -27.86
CA ILE A 197 -1.16 11.36 -26.96
C ILE A 197 0.24 11.79 -27.40
N GLU A 198 0.42 12.11 -28.68
CA GLU A 198 1.74 12.40 -29.25
C GLU A 198 2.20 13.86 -29.14
N ARG A 199 1.32 14.82 -28.85
CA ARG A 199 1.66 16.25 -28.97
C ARG A 199 1.93 16.98 -27.67
N ASP A 200 1.57 16.45 -26.51
CA ASP A 200 1.54 17.31 -25.31
C ASP A 200 2.24 16.77 -24.05
N ARG A 201 3.10 15.77 -24.19
CA ARG A 201 3.96 15.39 -23.07
C ARG A 201 5.38 15.16 -23.53
N GLY A 202 6.17 16.20 -23.40
CA GLY A 202 7.60 16.04 -23.13
C GLY A 202 7.79 15.09 -21.93
N PRO A 203 8.98 14.47 -21.77
CA PRO A 203 9.22 13.55 -20.67
C PRO A 203 8.81 14.27 -19.37
N THR A 204 7.88 13.66 -18.64
CA THR A 204 7.52 14.18 -17.32
C THR A 204 8.78 14.15 -16.48
N THR A 205 9.30 15.30 -16.17
CA THR A 205 10.52 15.55 -15.40
C THR A 205 10.51 14.80 -14.06
N ASP A 206 9.34 14.43 -13.58
CA ASP A 206 9.13 13.76 -12.29
C ASP A 206 9.63 12.31 -12.25
N ALA A 207 9.52 11.54 -13.34
CA ALA A 207 10.02 10.16 -13.36
C ALA A 207 11.55 10.11 -13.46
N ILE A 208 12.17 11.13 -14.11
CA ILE A 208 13.62 11.22 -14.28
C ILE A 208 14.27 11.77 -12.99
N SER A 209 13.64 12.73 -12.32
CA SER A 209 14.12 13.25 -11.04
C SER A 209 14.05 12.17 -9.96
N PHE A 210 13.01 11.33 -9.95
CA PHE A 210 12.86 10.26 -8.98
C PHE A 210 13.99 9.21 -9.05
N VAL A 211 14.41 8.81 -10.26
CA VAL A 211 15.51 7.85 -10.43
C VAL A 211 16.85 8.44 -9.97
N ARG A 212 17.05 9.73 -10.16
CA ARG A 212 18.28 10.44 -9.75
C ARG A 212 18.35 10.67 -8.24
N ASP A 213 17.22 11.01 -7.60
CA ASP A 213 17.13 11.22 -6.15
C ASP A 213 17.12 9.92 -5.34
N ALA A 214 16.83 8.78 -5.98
CA ALA A 214 16.89 7.46 -5.36
C ALA A 214 18.32 6.88 -5.25
N GLY A 215 19.36 7.62 -5.71
CA GLY A 215 20.76 7.23 -5.54
C GLY A 215 21.20 6.01 -6.35
N PHE A 216 20.58 5.77 -7.50
CA PHE A 216 21.04 4.81 -8.47
C PHE A 216 21.97 5.55 -9.47
N GLU A 217 23.27 5.58 -9.14
CA GLU A 217 24.34 5.81 -10.10
C GLU A 217 24.70 4.52 -10.83
#